data_04653ba2f4761d74089d89036807634c
#
_entry.id   04653ba2f4761d74089d89036807634c
#
_cell.length_a   1.000
_cell.length_b   1.000
_cell.length_c   1.000
_cell.angle_alpha   90.00
_cell.angle_beta   90.00
_cell.angle_gamma   90.00
#
_symmetry.space_group_name_H-M   'P 1'
#
loop_
_entity.id
_entity.type
_entity.pdbx_description
1 polymer ?
#
loop_
_entity_poly.entity_id
_entity_poly.type
_entity_poly.pdbx_seq_one_letter_code
_entity_poly.pdbx_strand_id
1 'polypeptide(L)'
;PEIRGKRYDDAKHKRAMVLMSNSDILFFHLLFAGFATLFGACVGSFLNVCIYRIPRDESVIAPRSHCPHCNTLIPWYLNIPVLSWLCLRGRCAACKGPIAFRYTLVELLTGMLFLAVFMKWAAPAALHMPPIAQPLMIPVYWLFLAGLVLGTFVDFEHFIIPDSVTIGGMAVGPLLSALVPALHGQDLWWQGLRSSGIGLLAGFGLLYAVGWIGTRAFKKESMGFGDVKLMGAIGAFLGWKAVLFTIFASSLLGSVAGLLLI
;
A
#
# COMPACT_ATOMS: atom_id res chain seq x y z
N PRO A 1 -17.08 43.63 21.50
CA PRO A 1 -16.32 43.82 20.28
C PRO A 1 -15.77 42.50 19.73
N GLU A 2 -15.34 41.59 20.57
CA GLU A 2 -14.71 40.31 20.23
C GLU A 2 -15.64 39.31 19.51
N ILE A 3 -16.91 39.25 19.92
CA ILE A 3 -17.94 38.37 19.32
C ILE A 3 -18.28 38.80 17.87
N ARG A 4 -18.16 40.11 17.58
CA ARG A 4 -18.40 40.64 16.23
C ARG A 4 -17.26 40.34 15.27
N GLY A 5 -16.02 40.36 15.73
CA GLY A 5 -14.83 39.99 14.94
C GLY A 5 -14.85 38.51 14.52
N LYS A 6 -15.15 37.62 15.47
CA LYS A 6 -15.18 36.16 15.21
C LYS A 6 -16.26 35.77 14.18
N ARG A 7 -17.42 36.44 14.23
CA ARG A 7 -18.53 36.21 13.30
C ARG A 7 -18.24 36.76 11.91
N TYR A 8 -17.44 37.84 11.81
CA TYR A 8 -17.01 38.41 10.52
C TYR A 8 -15.97 37.53 9.84
N ASP A 9 -15.02 36.97 10.60
CA ASP A 9 -14.00 36.06 10.06
C ASP A 9 -14.59 34.73 9.63
N ASP A 10 -15.56 34.17 10.37
CA ASP A 10 -16.32 32.97 9.96
C ASP A 10 -17.12 33.21 8.67
N ALA A 11 -17.74 34.39 8.53
CA ALA A 11 -18.48 34.75 7.33
C ALA A 11 -17.55 34.97 6.13
N LYS A 12 -16.36 35.52 6.36
CA LYS A 12 -15.33 35.73 5.33
C LYS A 12 -14.71 34.39 4.90
N HIS A 13 -14.44 33.50 5.83
CA HIS A 13 -13.96 32.14 5.54
C HIS A 13 -15.01 31.31 4.78
N LYS A 14 -16.29 31.38 5.19
CA LYS A 14 -17.39 30.76 4.45
C LYS A 14 -17.57 31.35 3.05
N ARG A 15 -17.39 32.67 2.87
CA ARG A 15 -17.45 33.30 1.53
C ARG A 15 -16.25 32.91 0.66
N ALA A 16 -15.05 32.80 1.20
CA ALA A 16 -13.88 32.31 0.45
C ALA A 16 -14.03 30.86 0.00
N MET A 17 -14.69 30.02 0.83
CA MET A 17 -14.97 28.62 0.50
C MET A 17 -16.12 28.47 -0.52
N VAL A 18 -17.03 29.44 -0.59
CA VAL A 18 -18.16 29.49 -1.55
C VAL A 18 -17.73 30.00 -2.94
N LEU A 19 -16.54 30.60 -3.08
CA LEU A 19 -16.06 31.16 -4.32
C LEU A 19 -15.39 30.15 -5.28
N MET A 20 -15.13 28.91 -4.82
CA MET A 20 -14.74 27.85 -5.75
C MET A 20 -15.98 27.31 -6.47
N SER A 21 -16.03 27.49 -7.77
CA SER A 21 -17.04 26.88 -8.61
C SER A 21 -16.97 25.35 -8.51
N ASN A 22 -18.11 24.66 -8.68
CA ASN A 22 -18.11 23.19 -8.75
C ASN A 22 -17.15 22.66 -9.84
N SER A 23 -16.94 23.42 -10.89
CA SER A 23 -15.96 23.12 -11.94
C SER A 23 -14.51 23.20 -11.45
N ASP A 24 -14.18 24.15 -10.58
CA ASP A 24 -12.83 24.29 -10.02
C ASP A 24 -12.52 23.14 -9.06
N ILE A 25 -13.49 22.78 -8.21
CA ILE A 25 -13.36 21.63 -7.30
C ILE A 25 -13.15 20.34 -8.09
N LEU A 26 -13.92 20.14 -9.15
CA LEU A 26 -13.78 18.95 -10.01
C LEU A 26 -12.43 18.95 -10.73
N PHE A 27 -11.98 20.09 -11.23
CA PHE A 27 -10.68 20.21 -11.91
C PHE A 27 -9.53 19.83 -10.96
N PHE A 28 -9.49 20.40 -9.76
CA PHE A 28 -8.46 20.06 -8.78
C PHE A 28 -8.53 18.59 -8.38
N HIS A 29 -9.73 18.03 -8.21
CA HIS A 29 -9.91 16.62 -7.88
C HIS A 29 -9.32 15.70 -8.97
N LEU A 30 -9.62 15.98 -10.23
CA LEU A 30 -9.08 15.23 -11.37
C LEU A 30 -7.56 15.39 -11.50
N LEU A 31 -7.03 16.59 -11.26
CA LEU A 31 -5.60 16.87 -11.28
C LEU A 31 -4.86 16.03 -10.19
N PHE A 32 -5.36 16.06 -8.96
CA PHE A 32 -4.76 15.29 -7.88
C PHE A 32 -4.97 13.77 -8.03
N ALA A 33 -6.08 13.33 -8.60
CA ALA A 33 -6.30 11.93 -8.95
C ALA A 33 -5.27 11.46 -10.00
N GLY A 34 -5.03 12.26 -11.03
CA GLY A 34 -3.96 12.02 -12.01
C GLY A 34 -2.58 11.95 -11.36
N PHE A 35 -2.27 12.90 -10.47
CA PHE A 35 -1.02 12.89 -9.72
C PHE A 35 -0.88 11.63 -8.86
N ALA A 36 -1.91 11.22 -8.11
CA ALA A 36 -1.89 10.02 -7.29
C ALA A 36 -1.62 8.76 -8.12
N THR A 37 -2.24 8.66 -9.30
CA THR A 37 -2.03 7.54 -10.22
C THR A 37 -0.60 7.49 -10.76
N LEU A 38 -0.08 8.62 -11.24
CA LEU A 38 1.29 8.72 -11.77
C LEU A 38 2.33 8.45 -10.68
N PHE A 39 2.15 9.04 -9.50
CA PHE A 39 3.03 8.82 -8.36
C PHE A 39 3.02 7.35 -7.94
N GLY A 40 1.85 6.73 -7.88
CA GLY A 40 1.70 5.30 -7.59
C GLY A 40 2.40 4.43 -8.64
N ALA A 41 2.29 4.76 -9.92
CA ALA A 41 3.00 4.04 -10.99
C ALA A 41 4.54 4.20 -10.87
N CYS A 42 5.03 5.40 -10.50
CA CYS A 42 6.45 5.60 -10.21
C CYS A 42 6.94 4.78 -9.01
N VAL A 43 6.14 4.72 -7.94
CA VAL A 43 6.41 3.82 -6.81
C VAL A 43 6.41 2.37 -7.28
N GLY A 44 5.45 1.93 -8.09
CA GLY A 44 5.39 0.60 -8.68
C GLY A 44 6.64 0.25 -9.50
N SER A 45 7.16 1.21 -10.28
CA SER A 45 8.43 1.04 -11.01
C SER A 45 9.61 0.81 -10.06
N PHE A 46 9.66 1.54 -8.93
CA PHE A 46 10.66 1.30 -7.88
C PHE A 46 10.44 -0.06 -7.18
N LEU A 47 9.19 -0.44 -6.92
CA LEU A 47 8.89 -1.75 -6.34
C LEU A 47 9.39 -2.89 -7.22
N ASN A 48 9.35 -2.78 -8.53
CA ASN A 48 9.94 -3.77 -9.44
C ASN A 48 11.44 -3.97 -9.19
N VAL A 49 12.18 -2.90 -8.89
CA VAL A 49 13.60 -3.00 -8.49
C VAL A 49 13.74 -3.73 -7.16
N CYS A 50 12.89 -3.40 -6.18
CA CYS A 50 12.87 -4.04 -4.86
C CYS A 50 12.53 -5.54 -4.96
N ILE A 51 11.50 -5.91 -5.75
CA ILE A 51 11.07 -7.29 -5.97
C ILE A 51 12.24 -8.14 -6.53
N TYR A 52 13.01 -7.57 -7.44
CA TYR A 52 14.14 -8.28 -8.02
C TYR A 52 15.35 -8.37 -7.08
N ARG A 53 15.68 -7.28 -6.36
CA ARG A 53 16.96 -7.14 -5.63
C ARG A 53 16.89 -7.60 -4.17
N ILE A 54 15.79 -7.33 -3.45
CA ILE A 54 15.71 -7.67 -2.01
C ILE A 54 15.92 -9.17 -1.77
N PRO A 55 15.30 -10.09 -2.52
CA PRO A 55 15.52 -11.53 -2.28
C PRO A 55 16.93 -12.02 -2.64
N ARG A 56 17.73 -11.19 -3.32
CA ARG A 56 19.12 -11.48 -3.74
C ARG A 56 20.16 -10.77 -2.88
N ASP A 57 19.70 -10.08 -1.83
CA ASP A 57 20.55 -9.25 -0.96
C ASP A 57 21.34 -8.17 -1.75
N GLU A 58 20.78 -7.72 -2.90
CA GLU A 58 21.38 -6.69 -3.72
C GLU A 58 20.92 -5.29 -3.29
N SER A 59 21.80 -4.28 -3.48
CA SER A 59 21.45 -2.89 -3.20
C SER A 59 20.33 -2.38 -4.10
N VAL A 60 19.26 -1.83 -3.50
CA VAL A 60 18.15 -1.22 -4.25
C VAL A 60 18.50 0.15 -4.84
N ILE A 61 19.62 0.76 -4.42
CA ILE A 61 20.04 2.11 -4.84
C ILE A 61 21.00 2.03 -6.04
N ALA A 62 21.93 1.09 -6.03
CA ALA A 62 22.96 0.94 -7.05
C ALA A 62 23.16 -0.53 -7.45
N PRO A 63 23.52 -0.79 -8.71
CA PRO A 63 23.64 0.09 -9.87
C PRO A 63 22.29 0.59 -10.40
N ARG A 64 22.33 1.52 -11.41
CA ARG A 64 21.11 1.96 -12.11
C ARG A 64 20.45 0.79 -12.85
N SER A 65 19.16 0.95 -13.20
CA SER A 65 18.41 -0.06 -13.96
C SER A 65 19.08 -0.33 -15.31
N HIS A 66 19.22 -1.61 -15.64
CA HIS A 66 19.83 -2.10 -16.87
C HIS A 66 19.02 -3.25 -17.45
N CYS A 67 19.20 -3.51 -18.74
CA CYS A 67 18.54 -4.64 -19.40
C CYS A 67 19.21 -5.95 -18.96
N PRO A 68 18.45 -6.99 -18.50
CA PRO A 68 19.03 -8.25 -18.07
C PRO A 68 19.67 -9.07 -19.22
N HIS A 69 19.32 -8.76 -20.48
CA HIS A 69 19.87 -9.50 -21.65
C HIS A 69 21.16 -8.88 -22.20
N CYS A 70 21.27 -7.56 -22.21
CA CYS A 70 22.43 -6.90 -22.86
C CYS A 70 23.18 -5.96 -21.91
N ASN A 71 22.80 -5.86 -20.65
CA ASN A 71 23.40 -5.01 -19.62
C ASN A 71 23.45 -3.50 -19.96
N THR A 72 22.78 -3.07 -21.05
CA THR A 72 22.69 -1.65 -21.40
C THR A 72 21.89 -0.91 -20.33
N LEU A 73 22.42 0.22 -19.84
CA LEU A 73 21.76 1.08 -18.88
C LEU A 73 20.48 1.67 -19.48
N ILE A 74 19.39 1.67 -18.72
CA ILE A 74 18.11 2.22 -19.14
C ILE A 74 18.12 3.72 -18.86
N PRO A 75 18.00 4.59 -19.90
CA PRO A 75 17.86 6.02 -19.70
C PRO A 75 16.56 6.33 -18.94
N TRP A 76 16.52 7.45 -18.19
CA TRP A 76 15.37 7.82 -17.38
C TRP A 76 14.06 7.95 -18.18
N TYR A 77 14.12 8.46 -19.41
CA TYR A 77 12.94 8.61 -20.29
C TYR A 77 12.39 7.28 -20.83
N LEU A 78 13.19 6.21 -20.82
CA LEU A 78 12.76 4.85 -21.12
C LEU A 78 12.37 4.06 -19.86
N ASN A 79 12.31 4.73 -18.72
CA ASN A 79 11.87 4.18 -17.44
C ASN A 79 10.57 4.87 -16.94
N ILE A 80 9.84 5.53 -17.86
CA ILE A 80 8.52 6.12 -17.53
C ILE A 80 7.54 4.96 -17.38
N PRO A 81 6.89 4.81 -16.19
CA PRO A 81 6.05 3.67 -15.91
C PRO A 81 4.94 3.49 -16.95
N VAL A 82 4.65 2.25 -17.28
CA VAL A 82 3.63 1.81 -18.25
C VAL A 82 3.91 2.31 -19.67
N LEU A 83 4.15 3.62 -19.86
CA LEU A 83 4.34 4.24 -21.17
C LEU A 83 5.55 3.68 -21.91
N SER A 84 6.68 3.49 -21.24
CA SER A 84 7.89 2.95 -21.86
C SER A 84 7.67 1.54 -22.41
N TRP A 85 6.97 0.70 -21.67
CA TRP A 85 6.65 -0.64 -22.12
C TRP A 85 5.72 -0.64 -23.34
N LEU A 86 4.71 0.22 -23.35
CA LEU A 86 3.78 0.38 -24.49
C LEU A 86 4.51 0.91 -25.73
N CYS A 87 5.30 1.98 -25.60
CA CYS A 87 6.05 2.58 -26.71
C CYS A 87 7.09 1.60 -27.29
N LEU A 88 7.76 0.82 -26.44
CA LEU A 88 8.75 -0.18 -26.83
C LEU A 88 8.11 -1.52 -27.22
N ARG A 89 6.79 -1.65 -27.11
CA ARG A 89 6.04 -2.88 -27.39
C ARG A 89 6.59 -4.09 -26.62
N GLY A 90 6.94 -3.87 -25.36
CA GLY A 90 7.50 -4.90 -24.48
C GLY A 90 8.89 -5.40 -24.88
N ARG A 91 9.71 -4.59 -25.55
CA ARG A 91 11.04 -4.98 -26.03
C ARG A 91 12.12 -3.96 -25.62
N CYS A 92 13.30 -4.45 -25.32
CA CYS A 92 14.44 -3.57 -25.03
C CYS A 92 14.77 -2.65 -26.21
N ALA A 93 15.07 -1.38 -25.94
CA ALA A 93 15.42 -0.42 -26.98
C ALA A 93 16.72 -0.82 -27.72
N ALA A 94 17.70 -1.40 -27.03
CA ALA A 94 18.99 -1.79 -27.59
C ALA A 94 18.97 -3.18 -28.25
N CYS A 95 18.75 -4.25 -27.50
CA CYS A 95 18.86 -5.61 -27.98
C CYS A 95 17.55 -6.23 -28.48
N LYS A 96 16.42 -5.53 -28.38
CA LYS A 96 15.05 -6.02 -28.72
C LYS A 96 14.59 -7.25 -27.92
N GLY A 97 15.34 -7.68 -26.91
CA GLY A 97 14.93 -8.74 -26.00
C GLY A 97 13.60 -8.43 -25.29
N PRO A 98 12.80 -9.44 -24.91
CA PRO A 98 11.48 -9.23 -24.32
C PRO A 98 11.59 -8.64 -22.91
N ILE A 99 10.69 -7.71 -22.59
CA ILE A 99 10.49 -7.15 -21.25
C ILE A 99 9.21 -7.77 -20.69
N ALA A 100 9.33 -8.48 -19.56
CA ALA A 100 8.19 -9.17 -18.96
C ALA A 100 7.03 -8.20 -18.65
N PHE A 101 5.80 -8.59 -19.00
CA PHE A 101 4.59 -7.81 -18.71
C PHE A 101 4.37 -7.53 -17.22
N ARG A 102 4.92 -8.39 -16.35
CA ARG A 102 4.87 -8.22 -14.90
C ARG A 102 5.31 -6.83 -14.44
N TYR A 103 6.36 -6.25 -15.05
CA TYR A 103 6.83 -4.90 -14.69
C TYR A 103 5.72 -3.86 -14.83
N THR A 104 5.03 -3.87 -15.96
CA THR A 104 3.91 -2.98 -16.24
C THR A 104 2.70 -3.28 -15.35
N LEU A 105 2.46 -4.56 -15.04
CA LEU A 105 1.38 -4.96 -14.15
C LEU A 105 1.57 -4.39 -12.73
N VAL A 106 2.78 -4.47 -12.17
CA VAL A 106 3.10 -3.89 -10.84
C VAL A 106 2.91 -2.38 -10.86
N GLU A 107 3.38 -1.70 -11.90
CA GLU A 107 3.26 -0.25 -12.07
C GLU A 107 1.80 0.18 -12.14
N LEU A 108 1.00 -0.48 -12.98
CA LEU A 108 -0.42 -0.18 -13.16
C LEU A 108 -1.22 -0.49 -11.89
N LEU A 109 -0.98 -1.65 -11.28
CA LEU A 109 -1.66 -2.06 -10.04
C LEU A 109 -1.38 -1.05 -8.92
N THR A 110 -0.12 -0.65 -8.72
CA THR A 110 0.24 0.31 -7.67
C THR A 110 -0.38 1.68 -7.96
N GLY A 111 -0.38 2.13 -9.23
CA GLY A 111 -1.03 3.37 -9.64
C GLY A 111 -2.54 3.35 -9.37
N MET A 112 -3.23 2.27 -9.70
CA MET A 112 -4.66 2.11 -9.44
C MET A 112 -5.00 2.03 -7.95
N LEU A 113 -4.18 1.35 -7.14
CA LEU A 113 -4.35 1.29 -5.69
C LEU A 113 -4.18 2.67 -5.06
N PHE A 114 -3.19 3.44 -5.49
CA PHE A 114 -2.96 4.80 -5.00
C PHE A 114 -4.13 5.74 -5.37
N LEU A 115 -4.65 5.61 -6.60
CA LEU A 115 -5.85 6.31 -7.01
C LEU A 115 -7.05 5.93 -6.16
N ALA A 116 -7.26 4.64 -5.89
CA ALA A 116 -8.39 4.17 -5.08
C ALA A 116 -8.34 4.73 -3.64
N VAL A 117 -7.16 4.76 -3.02
CA VAL A 117 -6.96 5.40 -1.72
C VAL A 117 -7.25 6.90 -1.80
N PHE A 118 -6.72 7.60 -2.81
CA PHE A 118 -7.00 9.02 -3.00
C PHE A 118 -8.50 9.28 -3.14
N MET A 119 -9.18 8.54 -4.01
CA MET A 119 -10.63 8.69 -4.23
C MET A 119 -11.44 8.44 -2.96
N LYS A 120 -11.01 7.49 -2.11
CA LYS A 120 -11.68 7.20 -0.84
C LYS A 120 -11.53 8.34 0.19
N TRP A 121 -10.34 8.91 0.31
CA TRP A 121 -10.01 9.83 1.41
C TRP A 121 -10.00 11.30 1.02
N ALA A 122 -9.92 11.62 -0.27
CA ALA A 122 -10.04 12.99 -0.79
C ALA A 122 -11.48 13.34 -1.20
N ALA A 123 -12.41 12.36 -1.25
CA ALA A 123 -13.80 12.64 -1.56
C ALA A 123 -14.51 13.42 -0.44
N PRO A 124 -15.45 14.36 -0.78
CA PRO A 124 -16.15 15.17 0.21
C PRO A 124 -16.96 14.38 1.25
N ALA A 125 -17.30 13.12 0.96
CA ALA A 125 -18.01 12.23 1.88
C ALA A 125 -17.19 11.83 3.13
N ALA A 126 -15.88 12.03 3.12
CA ALA A 126 -14.99 11.80 4.26
C ALA A 126 -15.00 12.94 5.32
N LEU A 127 -15.93 13.88 5.22
CA LEU A 127 -16.05 15.10 6.04
C LEU A 127 -16.32 14.88 7.54
N HIS A 128 -16.55 13.62 7.97
CA HIS A 128 -16.77 13.31 9.38
C HIS A 128 -15.48 13.14 10.21
N MET A 129 -14.30 13.17 9.56
CA MET A 129 -13.02 13.14 10.27
C MET A 129 -12.43 14.54 10.45
N PRO A 130 -11.62 14.76 11.49
CA PRO A 130 -10.90 16.03 11.64
C PRO A 130 -10.11 16.35 10.39
N PRO A 131 -10.14 17.59 9.90
CA PRO A 131 -9.57 17.99 8.60
C PRO A 131 -8.06 17.72 8.47
N ILE A 132 -7.35 17.56 9.59
CA ILE A 132 -5.92 17.25 9.61
C ILE A 132 -5.64 15.74 9.44
N ALA A 133 -6.56 14.88 9.93
CA ALA A 133 -6.35 13.42 9.90
C ALA A 133 -6.56 12.83 8.49
N GLN A 134 -7.48 13.39 7.70
CA GLN A 134 -7.82 12.88 6.37
C GLN A 134 -6.67 12.89 5.36
N PRO A 135 -5.95 13.99 5.14
CA PRO A 135 -4.81 14.02 4.23
C PRO A 135 -3.68 13.07 4.65
N LEU A 136 -3.45 12.90 5.95
CA LEU A 136 -2.42 12.01 6.49
C LEU A 136 -2.75 10.52 6.31
N MET A 137 -4.03 10.16 6.18
CA MET A 137 -4.46 8.80 5.87
C MET A 137 -3.91 8.32 4.51
N ILE A 138 -3.86 9.22 3.51
CA ILE A 138 -3.45 8.88 2.14
C ILE A 138 -2.04 8.30 2.11
N PRO A 139 -0.99 9.01 2.58
CA PRO A 139 0.37 8.48 2.53
C PRO A 139 0.57 7.23 3.40
N VAL A 140 -0.17 7.07 4.49
CA VAL A 140 -0.10 5.87 5.32
C VAL A 140 -0.65 4.65 4.57
N TYR A 141 -1.81 4.78 3.93
CA TYR A 141 -2.35 3.68 3.13
C TYR A 141 -1.53 3.42 1.87
N TRP A 142 -0.93 4.44 1.25
CA TRP A 142 0.00 4.25 0.13
C TRP A 142 1.22 3.44 0.54
N LEU A 143 1.84 3.77 1.67
CA LEU A 143 2.97 3.01 2.22
C LEU A 143 2.58 1.56 2.52
N PHE A 144 1.44 1.35 3.17
CA PHE A 144 0.93 0.02 3.50
C PHE A 144 0.69 -0.82 2.24
N LEU A 145 0.00 -0.26 1.24
CA LEU A 145 -0.29 -0.95 -0.02
C LEU A 145 0.97 -1.22 -0.83
N ALA A 146 1.94 -0.30 -0.85
CA ALA A 146 3.24 -0.53 -1.48
C ALA A 146 3.96 -1.72 -0.84
N GLY A 147 3.95 -1.82 0.49
CA GLY A 147 4.46 -2.98 1.21
C GLY A 147 3.74 -4.28 0.85
N LEU A 148 2.41 -4.26 0.77
CA LEU A 148 1.65 -5.44 0.36
C LEU A 148 1.95 -5.87 -1.08
N VAL A 149 2.02 -4.92 -2.02
CA VAL A 149 2.41 -5.21 -3.42
C VAL A 149 3.81 -5.84 -3.45
N LEU A 150 4.78 -5.24 -2.74
CA LEU A 150 6.14 -5.78 -2.66
C LEU A 150 6.13 -7.21 -2.11
N GLY A 151 5.51 -7.44 -0.96
CA GLY A 151 5.43 -8.76 -0.34
C GLY A 151 4.78 -9.79 -1.25
N THR A 152 3.65 -9.45 -1.87
CA THR A 152 2.90 -10.33 -2.77
C THR A 152 3.74 -10.76 -3.98
N PHE A 153 4.39 -9.82 -4.67
CA PHE A 153 5.17 -10.16 -5.87
C PHE A 153 6.49 -10.88 -5.55
N VAL A 154 7.10 -10.61 -4.39
CA VAL A 154 8.25 -11.40 -3.93
C VAL A 154 7.83 -12.82 -3.58
N ASP A 155 6.68 -12.98 -2.90
CA ASP A 155 6.17 -14.29 -2.54
C ASP A 155 5.82 -15.14 -3.78
N PHE A 156 5.20 -14.55 -4.80
CA PHE A 156 4.93 -15.23 -6.06
C PHE A 156 6.17 -15.74 -6.80
N GLU A 157 7.34 -15.10 -6.61
CA GLU A 157 8.56 -15.49 -7.31
C GLU A 157 9.50 -16.34 -6.50
N HIS A 158 9.55 -16.09 -5.19
CA HIS A 158 10.56 -16.67 -4.31
C HIS A 158 9.98 -17.50 -3.17
N PHE A 159 8.63 -17.50 -3.00
CA PHE A 159 7.94 -18.16 -1.89
C PHE A 159 8.43 -17.69 -0.51
N ILE A 160 8.80 -16.43 -0.42
CA ILE A 160 9.24 -15.76 0.81
C ILE A 160 8.61 -14.37 0.91
N ILE A 161 8.28 -13.94 2.13
CA ILE A 161 7.85 -12.58 2.39
C ILE A 161 8.99 -11.83 3.07
N PRO A 162 9.52 -10.74 2.48
CA PRO A 162 10.66 -10.02 3.04
C PRO A 162 10.40 -9.49 4.45
N ASP A 163 11.39 -9.58 5.32
CA ASP A 163 11.31 -9.05 6.69
C ASP A 163 11.17 -7.53 6.73
N SER A 164 11.66 -6.83 5.71
CA SER A 164 11.43 -5.39 5.55
C SER A 164 9.95 -5.02 5.45
N VAL A 165 9.12 -5.90 4.83
CA VAL A 165 7.66 -5.71 4.75
C VAL A 165 6.98 -6.16 6.03
N THR A 166 7.32 -7.34 6.54
CA THR A 166 6.63 -7.94 7.68
C THR A 166 7.05 -7.31 9.00
N ILE A 167 8.32 -7.39 9.37
CA ILE A 167 8.84 -6.82 10.62
C ILE A 167 8.82 -5.29 10.53
N GLY A 168 9.22 -4.73 9.37
CA GLY A 168 9.11 -3.29 9.11
C GLY A 168 7.68 -2.79 9.27
N GLY A 169 6.69 -3.52 8.73
CA GLY A 169 5.27 -3.19 8.87
C GLY A 169 4.79 -3.26 10.32
N MET A 170 5.18 -4.30 11.09
CA MET A 170 4.85 -4.42 12.51
C MET A 170 5.45 -3.30 13.36
N ALA A 171 6.61 -2.76 12.99
CA ALA A 171 7.24 -1.63 13.69
C ALA A 171 6.63 -0.28 13.29
N VAL A 172 6.43 -0.05 11.99
CA VAL A 172 5.94 1.22 11.44
C VAL A 172 4.44 1.40 11.70
N GLY A 173 3.65 0.33 11.67
CA GLY A 173 2.20 0.38 11.91
C GLY A 173 1.81 1.08 13.22
N PRO A 174 2.33 0.65 14.38
CA PRO A 174 2.06 1.30 15.66
C PRO A 174 2.53 2.75 15.73
N LEU A 175 3.70 3.06 15.15
CA LEU A 175 4.21 4.43 15.09
C LEU A 175 3.28 5.35 14.29
N LEU A 176 2.85 4.92 13.10
CA LEU A 176 1.92 5.68 12.29
C LEU A 176 0.53 5.77 12.92
N SER A 177 0.09 4.74 13.64
CA SER A 177 -1.18 4.76 14.38
C SER A 177 -1.16 5.72 15.58
N ALA A 178 0.00 5.96 16.18
CA ALA A 178 0.17 7.00 17.19
C ALA A 178 0.15 8.40 16.56
N LEU A 179 0.79 8.58 15.38
CA LEU A 179 0.80 9.87 14.67
C LEU A 179 -0.54 10.20 14.03
N VAL A 180 -1.27 9.20 13.56
CA VAL A 180 -2.57 9.30 12.89
C VAL A 180 -3.57 8.37 13.56
N PRO A 181 -4.09 8.71 14.78
CA PRO A 181 -5.02 7.85 15.52
C PRO A 181 -6.29 7.53 14.75
N ALA A 182 -6.67 8.41 13.83
CA ALA A 182 -7.80 8.25 12.94
C ALA A 182 -7.73 6.97 12.05
N LEU A 183 -6.57 6.34 11.88
CA LEU A 183 -6.44 5.02 11.24
C LEU A 183 -7.33 3.96 11.90
N HIS A 184 -7.50 4.07 13.20
CA HIS A 184 -8.35 3.18 14.00
C HIS A 184 -9.64 3.86 14.48
N GLY A 185 -10.02 5.03 13.91
CA GLY A 185 -11.19 5.80 14.34
C GLY A 185 -11.04 6.36 15.77
N GLN A 186 -9.82 6.68 16.19
CA GLN A 186 -9.50 7.23 17.51
C GLN A 186 -9.05 8.68 17.39
N ASP A 187 -9.20 9.46 18.47
CA ASP A 187 -8.80 10.86 18.51
C ASP A 187 -7.46 11.07 19.23
N LEU A 188 -7.10 10.19 20.16
CA LEU A 188 -5.91 10.30 20.99
C LEU A 188 -4.80 9.37 20.52
N TRP A 189 -3.56 9.87 20.52
CA TRP A 189 -2.39 9.13 20.06
C TRP A 189 -2.20 7.76 20.76
N TRP A 190 -2.42 7.68 22.08
CA TRP A 190 -2.26 6.44 22.84
C TRP A 190 -3.39 5.42 22.56
N GLN A 191 -4.59 5.88 22.19
CA GLN A 191 -5.68 5.00 21.77
C GLN A 191 -5.40 4.40 20.40
N GLY A 192 -4.84 5.20 19.46
CA GLY A 192 -4.36 4.72 18.18
C GLY A 192 -3.28 3.65 18.35
N LEU A 193 -2.27 3.94 19.18
CA LEU A 193 -1.20 3.00 19.50
C LEU A 193 -1.73 1.70 20.13
N ARG A 194 -2.64 1.80 21.10
CA ARG A 194 -3.28 0.66 21.74
C ARG A 194 -4.07 -0.20 20.73
N SER A 195 -4.86 0.43 19.87
CA SER A 195 -5.66 -0.26 18.86
C SER A 195 -4.77 -0.99 17.85
N SER A 196 -3.70 -0.37 17.42
CA SER A 196 -2.67 -0.98 16.58
C SER A 196 -1.99 -2.16 17.26
N GLY A 197 -1.58 -2.01 18.52
CA GLY A 197 -0.99 -3.09 19.33
C GLY A 197 -1.92 -4.29 19.49
N ILE A 198 -3.21 -4.06 19.77
CA ILE A 198 -4.21 -5.12 19.83
C ILE A 198 -4.35 -5.81 18.48
N GLY A 199 -4.41 -5.04 17.38
CA GLY A 199 -4.48 -5.59 16.02
C GLY A 199 -3.27 -6.44 15.66
N LEU A 200 -2.06 -5.95 15.99
CA LEU A 200 -0.80 -6.67 15.78
C LEU A 200 -0.81 -8.01 16.56
N LEU A 201 -1.11 -7.97 17.84
CA LEU A 201 -1.14 -9.17 18.69
C LEU A 201 -2.23 -10.16 18.25
N ALA A 202 -3.38 -9.65 17.82
CA ALA A 202 -4.45 -10.49 17.29
C ALA A 202 -4.02 -11.17 15.98
N GLY A 203 -3.44 -10.42 15.04
CA GLY A 203 -2.99 -10.94 13.75
C GLY A 203 -1.87 -11.97 13.89
N PHE A 204 -0.81 -11.59 14.59
CA PHE A 204 0.32 -12.46 14.84
C PHE A 204 -0.08 -13.68 15.68
N GLY A 205 -0.76 -13.46 16.81
CA GLY A 205 -1.10 -14.52 17.78
C GLY A 205 -2.08 -15.54 17.21
N LEU A 206 -3.08 -15.09 16.46
CA LEU A 206 -4.09 -15.99 15.91
C LEU A 206 -3.49 -16.91 14.84
N LEU A 207 -2.73 -16.38 13.88
CA LEU A 207 -2.08 -17.22 12.88
C LEU A 207 -0.96 -18.08 13.47
N TYR A 208 -0.22 -17.57 14.45
CA TYR A 208 0.76 -18.36 15.18
C TYR A 208 0.11 -19.56 15.88
N ALA A 209 -1.03 -19.34 16.54
CA ALA A 209 -1.77 -20.42 17.20
C ALA A 209 -2.28 -21.47 16.19
N VAL A 210 -2.86 -21.02 15.06
CA VAL A 210 -3.31 -21.91 13.97
C VAL A 210 -2.14 -22.70 13.41
N GLY A 211 -1.01 -22.07 13.12
CA GLY A 211 0.20 -22.73 12.63
C GLY A 211 0.77 -23.75 13.63
N TRP A 212 0.82 -23.38 14.91
CA TRP A 212 1.29 -24.28 15.97
C TRP A 212 0.39 -25.50 16.15
N ILE A 213 -0.93 -25.31 16.19
CA ILE A 213 -1.91 -26.39 16.29
C ILE A 213 -1.81 -27.31 15.07
N GLY A 214 -1.78 -26.73 13.86
CA GLY A 214 -1.69 -27.46 12.62
C GLY A 214 -0.39 -28.30 12.53
N THR A 215 0.75 -27.71 12.88
CA THR A 215 2.03 -28.43 12.92
C THR A 215 2.01 -29.60 13.90
N ARG A 216 1.36 -29.44 15.06
CA ARG A 216 1.18 -30.54 16.00
C ARG A 216 0.23 -31.63 15.51
N ALA A 217 -0.87 -31.24 14.88
CA ALA A 217 -1.89 -32.18 14.37
C ALA A 217 -1.37 -32.98 13.17
N PHE A 218 -0.70 -32.33 12.23
CA PHE A 218 -0.26 -32.96 10.97
C PHE A 218 1.21 -33.43 11.00
N LYS A 219 1.98 -33.14 12.05
CA LYS A 219 3.41 -33.45 12.19
C LYS A 219 4.28 -32.90 11.04
N LYS A 220 3.83 -31.82 10.40
CA LYS A 220 4.50 -31.10 9.32
C LYS A 220 4.31 -29.60 9.54
N GLU A 221 5.24 -28.78 9.09
CA GLU A 221 5.02 -27.34 9.07
C GLU A 221 3.75 -27.02 8.28
N SER A 222 2.76 -26.44 8.95
CA SER A 222 1.44 -26.23 8.38
C SER A 222 1.29 -24.83 7.77
N MET A 223 2.17 -23.89 8.12
CA MET A 223 2.08 -22.49 7.70
C MET A 223 3.45 -21.82 7.69
N GLY A 224 3.73 -21.00 6.70
CA GLY A 224 4.93 -20.17 6.63
C GLY A 224 4.98 -19.13 7.74
N PHE A 225 6.12 -18.97 8.40
CA PHE A 225 6.28 -17.94 9.44
C PHE A 225 6.20 -16.52 8.89
N GLY A 226 6.44 -16.34 7.57
CA GLY A 226 6.22 -15.09 6.85
C GLY A 226 4.76 -14.61 6.92
N ASP A 227 3.80 -15.52 6.72
CA ASP A 227 2.36 -15.21 6.78
C ASP A 227 1.93 -14.75 8.16
N VAL A 228 2.47 -15.39 9.21
CA VAL A 228 2.22 -15.01 10.62
C VAL A 228 2.68 -13.57 10.87
N LYS A 229 3.90 -13.24 10.44
CA LYS A 229 4.44 -11.87 10.56
C LYS A 229 3.66 -10.86 9.73
N LEU A 230 3.29 -11.22 8.49
CA LEU A 230 2.50 -10.36 7.61
C LEU A 230 1.13 -10.05 8.21
N MET A 231 0.45 -11.05 8.79
CA MET A 231 -0.84 -10.82 9.46
C MET A 231 -0.71 -9.91 10.68
N GLY A 232 0.41 -10.01 11.41
CA GLY A 232 0.75 -9.06 12.47
C GLY A 232 0.87 -7.62 11.93
N ALA A 233 1.55 -7.43 10.79
CA ALA A 233 1.65 -6.13 10.13
C ALA A 233 0.28 -5.61 9.65
N ILE A 234 -0.54 -6.44 9.01
CA ILE A 234 -1.92 -6.09 8.61
C ILE A 234 -2.74 -5.65 9.83
N GLY A 235 -2.64 -6.40 10.93
CA GLY A 235 -3.32 -6.06 12.18
C GLY A 235 -2.86 -4.72 12.78
N ALA A 236 -1.57 -4.41 12.68
CA ALA A 236 -1.01 -3.15 13.16
C ALA A 236 -1.57 -1.93 12.41
N PHE A 237 -1.76 -2.02 11.08
CA PHE A 237 -2.31 -0.93 10.27
C PHE A 237 -3.83 -0.85 10.28
N LEU A 238 -4.52 -1.98 10.22
CA LEU A 238 -5.97 -2.04 9.97
C LEU A 238 -6.79 -2.48 11.20
N GLY A 239 -6.12 -2.91 12.25
CA GLY A 239 -6.75 -3.38 13.49
C GLY A 239 -7.29 -4.82 13.42
N TRP A 240 -7.71 -5.34 14.58
CA TRP A 240 -8.10 -6.75 14.75
C TRP A 240 -9.32 -7.18 13.90
N LYS A 241 -10.26 -6.27 13.60
CA LYS A 241 -11.41 -6.59 12.75
C LYS A 241 -11.00 -6.93 11.32
N ALA A 242 -10.02 -6.20 10.79
CA ALA A 242 -9.46 -6.48 9.48
C ALA A 242 -8.70 -7.81 9.44
N VAL A 243 -8.02 -8.18 10.53
CA VAL A 243 -7.39 -9.50 10.67
C VAL A 243 -8.41 -10.62 10.50
N LEU A 244 -9.52 -10.58 11.24
CA LEU A 244 -10.58 -11.59 11.14
C LEU A 244 -11.16 -11.65 9.72
N PHE A 245 -11.44 -10.48 9.13
CA PHE A 245 -11.93 -10.40 7.75
C PHE A 245 -10.93 -11.00 6.75
N THR A 246 -9.65 -10.67 6.87
CA THR A 246 -8.60 -11.17 5.97
C THR A 246 -8.46 -12.69 6.06
N ILE A 247 -8.46 -13.24 7.26
CA ILE A 247 -8.39 -14.71 7.47
C ILE A 247 -9.61 -15.40 6.86
N PHE A 248 -10.80 -14.87 7.11
CA PHE A 248 -12.03 -15.43 6.54
C PHE A 248 -12.03 -15.34 5.00
N ALA A 249 -11.72 -14.18 4.45
CA ALA A 249 -11.70 -13.96 3.01
C ALA A 249 -10.63 -14.82 2.32
N SER A 250 -9.42 -14.91 2.87
CA SER A 250 -8.34 -15.74 2.31
C SER A 250 -8.68 -17.22 2.35
N SER A 251 -9.29 -17.71 3.44
CA SER A 251 -9.74 -19.11 3.56
C SER A 251 -10.83 -19.44 2.55
N LEU A 252 -11.78 -18.53 2.35
CA LEU A 252 -12.86 -18.70 1.37
C LEU A 252 -12.30 -18.73 -0.06
N LEU A 253 -11.46 -17.76 -0.41
CA LEU A 253 -10.84 -17.68 -1.74
C LEU A 253 -9.94 -18.88 -2.01
N GLY A 254 -9.14 -19.31 -1.02
CA GLY A 254 -8.30 -20.49 -1.13
C GLY A 254 -9.10 -21.77 -1.31
N SER A 255 -10.23 -21.92 -0.61
CA SER A 255 -11.15 -23.07 -0.78
C SER A 255 -11.77 -23.10 -2.18
N VAL A 256 -12.25 -21.95 -2.68
CA VAL A 256 -12.81 -21.85 -4.03
C VAL A 256 -11.76 -22.16 -5.09
N ALA A 257 -10.56 -21.58 -4.98
CA ALA A 257 -9.46 -21.85 -5.90
C ALA A 257 -9.04 -23.32 -5.87
N GLY A 258 -8.95 -23.93 -4.68
CA GLY A 258 -8.64 -25.36 -4.52
C GLY A 258 -9.67 -26.26 -5.19
N LEU A 259 -10.97 -25.94 -5.05
CA LEU A 259 -12.06 -26.70 -5.71
C LEU A 259 -12.07 -26.55 -7.23
N LEU A 260 -11.61 -25.40 -7.77
CA LEU A 260 -11.55 -25.18 -9.22
C LEU A 260 -10.34 -25.85 -9.88
N LEU A 261 -9.33 -26.21 -9.11
CA LEU A 261 -8.09 -26.83 -9.59
C LEU A 261 -8.10 -28.38 -9.49
N ILE A 262 -9.12 -28.96 -8.85
CA ILE A 262 -9.38 -30.40 -8.78
C ILE A 262 -10.31 -30.79 -9.93
#